data_a9b22141199628d77a2a4c27d5bc065e
#
_entry.id   a9b22141199628d77a2a4c27d5bc065e
#
_cell.length_a   1.000
_cell.length_b   1.000
_cell.length_c   1.000
_cell.angle_alpha   90.00
_cell.angle_beta   90.00
_cell.angle_gamma   90.00
#
_symmetry.space_group_name_H-M   'P 1'
#
loop_
_entity.id
_entity.type
_entity.pdbx_description
1 polymer ?
#
loop_
_entity_poly.entity_id
_entity_poly.type
_entity_poly.pdbx_seq_one_letter_code
_entity_poly.pdbx_strand_id
1 'polypeptide(L)'
;KIKEPVIGFKVGGTGIPLMKKLKEKEPFYASVYKKNFLKNGKRVKINKYVSGIEVEVCYLIKKTFFSSKGLINKKNITKFISHMAPCIEVVGYRQKRKGITSFGDLSSDFGGNVKFLIGQKKKYKKINIGNLKANIENKKTKQKINGNTNAVYVNPLNSLRFVLNKIKKDKTNLGKDFYVFTGSTVGVVPILGKGLYTGKIEKLGSVKAIIS
;
A
#
# COMPACT_ATOMS: atom_id res chain seq x y z
N LYS A 1 11.62 13.92 18.34
CA LYS A 1 12.03 12.69 17.60
C LYS A 1 10.90 11.66 17.72
N ILE A 2 10.34 11.18 16.59
CA ILE A 2 9.35 10.11 16.60
C ILE A 2 10.08 8.82 17.02
N LYS A 3 9.83 8.35 18.26
CA LYS A 3 10.38 7.08 18.77
C LYS A 3 9.66 5.83 18.22
N GLU A 4 8.67 6.02 17.37
CA GLU A 4 7.81 4.95 16.85
C GLU A 4 8.53 4.14 15.77
N PRO A 5 8.64 2.81 15.90
CA PRO A 5 9.37 1.99 14.94
C PRO A 5 8.74 2.01 13.55
N VAL A 6 9.54 2.23 12.52
CA VAL A 6 9.16 2.00 11.13
C VAL A 6 9.09 0.49 10.88
N ILE A 7 7.99 0.02 10.29
CA ILE A 7 7.78 -1.41 9.96
C ILE A 7 7.78 -1.67 8.46
N GLY A 8 7.81 -0.63 7.66
CA GLY A 8 7.78 -0.75 6.22
C GLY A 8 7.57 0.58 5.51
N PHE A 9 7.24 0.49 4.25
CA PHE A 9 7.04 1.63 3.36
C PHE A 9 5.79 1.43 2.51
N LYS A 10 5.09 2.52 2.24
CA LYS A 10 4.03 2.55 1.23
C LYS A 10 4.52 3.27 -0.03
N VAL A 11 3.98 2.90 -1.17
CA VAL A 11 4.14 3.62 -2.43
C VAL A 11 2.82 4.29 -2.78
N GLY A 12 2.84 5.59 -2.96
CA GLY A 12 1.67 6.38 -3.33
C GLY A 12 1.81 6.99 -4.71
N GLY A 13 0.68 7.45 -5.27
CA GLY A 13 0.68 8.06 -6.60
C GLY A 13 0.97 7.07 -7.74
N THR A 14 0.63 5.79 -7.57
CA THR A 14 0.95 4.72 -8.52
C THR A 14 0.03 4.65 -9.73
N GLY A 15 -1.09 5.37 -9.72
CA GLY A 15 -2.02 5.45 -10.84
C GLY A 15 -1.48 6.33 -11.97
N ILE A 16 -1.27 5.76 -13.15
CA ILE A 16 -0.73 6.50 -14.32
C ILE A 16 -1.55 7.75 -14.68
N PRO A 17 -2.91 7.74 -14.63
CA PRO A 17 -3.67 8.95 -14.90
C PRO A 17 -3.37 10.10 -13.91
N LEU A 18 -3.20 9.78 -12.62
CA LEU A 18 -2.87 10.78 -11.61
C LEU A 18 -1.46 11.35 -11.83
N MET A 19 -0.48 10.49 -12.11
CA MET A 19 0.88 10.91 -12.42
C MET A 19 0.90 11.88 -13.62
N LYS A 20 0.20 11.53 -14.71
CA LYS A 20 0.09 12.41 -15.89
C LYS A 20 -0.57 13.74 -15.53
N LYS A 21 -1.68 13.74 -14.78
CA LYS A 21 -2.39 14.96 -14.36
C LYS A 21 -1.48 15.91 -13.56
N LEU A 22 -0.65 15.35 -12.67
CA LEU A 22 0.25 16.11 -11.82
C LEU A 22 1.65 16.33 -12.43
N LYS A 23 1.86 15.88 -13.69
CA LYS A 23 3.15 15.94 -14.42
C LYS A 23 4.30 15.26 -13.67
N GLU A 24 3.97 14.22 -12.89
CA GLU A 24 4.95 13.44 -12.13
C GLU A 24 5.52 12.29 -12.97
N LYS A 25 6.83 12.09 -12.87
CA LYS A 25 7.55 11.06 -13.65
C LYS A 25 7.61 9.71 -12.95
N GLU A 26 7.49 9.69 -11.64
CA GLU A 26 7.58 8.49 -10.80
C GLU A 26 6.65 8.60 -9.57
N PRO A 27 6.26 7.49 -8.95
CA PRO A 27 5.54 7.50 -7.69
C PRO A 27 6.37 8.12 -6.57
N PHE A 28 5.75 8.34 -5.42
CA PHE A 28 6.46 8.67 -4.18
C PHE A 28 6.37 7.52 -3.18
N TYR A 29 7.16 7.57 -2.10
CA TYR A 29 7.04 6.63 -1.00
C TYR A 29 7.04 7.32 0.36
N ALA A 30 6.52 6.64 1.37
CA ALA A 30 6.47 7.13 2.73
C ALA A 30 6.66 6.00 3.74
N SER A 31 7.17 6.33 4.93
CA SER A 31 7.34 5.38 6.02
C SER A 31 6.00 4.96 6.62
N VAL A 32 5.89 3.69 6.99
CA VAL A 32 4.76 3.13 7.74
C VAL A 32 5.23 2.76 9.15
N TYR A 33 4.61 3.37 10.15
CA TYR A 33 4.95 3.17 11.55
C TYR A 33 4.13 2.03 12.18
N LYS A 34 4.69 1.37 13.18
CA LYS A 34 4.06 0.24 13.89
C LYS A 34 2.65 0.57 14.40
N LYS A 35 2.44 1.77 14.94
CA LYS A 35 1.12 2.24 15.41
C LYS A 35 0.04 2.32 14.32
N ASN A 36 0.44 2.37 13.06
CA ASN A 36 -0.49 2.41 11.93
C ASN A 36 -0.88 1.01 11.45
N PHE A 37 -0.24 -0.03 11.97
CA PHE A 37 -0.47 -1.41 11.60
C PHE A 37 -1.49 -2.08 12.51
N LEU A 38 -2.49 -2.75 11.92
CA LEU A 38 -3.51 -3.51 12.63
C LEU A 38 -3.61 -4.94 12.10
N LYS A 39 -4.03 -5.86 12.95
CA LYS A 39 -4.36 -7.23 12.54
C LYS A 39 -5.61 -7.23 11.66
N ASN A 40 -5.70 -8.23 10.76
CA ASN A 40 -6.87 -8.48 9.92
C ASN A 40 -8.17 -8.53 10.76
N GLY A 41 -9.22 -7.87 10.27
CA GLY A 41 -10.53 -7.81 10.93
C GLY A 41 -10.63 -6.86 12.13
N LYS A 42 -9.57 -6.12 12.46
CA LYS A 42 -9.62 -5.15 13.55
C LYS A 42 -10.43 -3.93 13.20
N ARG A 43 -10.95 -3.27 14.25
CA ARG A 43 -11.74 -2.05 14.18
C ARG A 43 -10.84 -0.84 13.89
N VAL A 44 -11.28 0.00 12.96
CA VAL A 44 -10.69 1.31 12.67
C VAL A 44 -11.74 2.37 12.99
N LYS A 45 -11.46 3.18 14.00
CA LYS A 45 -12.25 4.39 14.26
C LYS A 45 -11.91 5.44 13.22
N ILE A 46 -12.91 5.93 12.53
CA ILE A 46 -12.76 7.02 11.57
C ILE A 46 -13.07 8.36 12.23
N ASN A 47 -12.47 9.40 11.69
CA ASN A 47 -12.73 10.78 12.06
C ASN A 47 -12.90 11.63 10.78
N LYS A 48 -13.11 12.92 10.92
CA LYS A 48 -13.32 13.86 9.80
C LYS A 48 -12.17 13.95 8.79
N TYR A 49 -11.01 13.40 9.11
CA TYR A 49 -9.82 13.41 8.22
C TYR A 49 -9.66 12.14 7.41
N VAL A 50 -10.42 11.08 7.72
CA VAL A 50 -10.39 9.84 6.93
C VAL A 50 -11.18 10.07 5.64
N SER A 51 -10.52 9.87 4.50
CA SER A 51 -11.09 10.13 3.18
C SER A 51 -11.55 8.87 2.45
N GLY A 52 -10.95 7.72 2.73
CA GLY A 52 -11.29 6.51 2.02
C GLY A 52 -10.53 5.27 2.45
N ILE A 53 -10.69 4.24 1.63
CA ILE A 53 -10.13 2.92 1.84
C ILE A 53 -9.61 2.38 0.51
N GLU A 54 -8.50 1.67 0.55
CA GLU A 54 -7.82 1.09 -0.62
C GLU A 54 -7.56 -0.39 -0.41
N VAL A 55 -7.41 -1.12 -1.52
CA VAL A 55 -6.95 -2.53 -1.51
C VAL A 55 -5.64 -2.61 -2.26
N GLU A 56 -4.65 -3.21 -1.65
CA GLU A 56 -3.29 -3.26 -2.16
C GLU A 56 -2.66 -4.65 -2.09
N VAL A 57 -1.64 -4.86 -2.92
CA VAL A 57 -0.70 -5.97 -2.73
C VAL A 57 0.35 -5.53 -1.71
N CYS A 58 0.51 -6.34 -0.67
CA CYS A 58 1.56 -6.16 0.34
C CYS A 58 2.62 -7.24 0.19
N TYR A 59 3.89 -6.86 0.22
CA TYR A 59 5.04 -7.76 0.27
C TYR A 59 5.76 -7.67 1.60
N LEU A 60 6.18 -8.82 2.14
CA LEU A 60 7.15 -8.90 3.23
C LEU A 60 8.53 -9.12 2.62
N ILE A 61 9.44 -8.17 2.85
CA ILE A 61 10.79 -8.15 2.29
C ILE A 61 11.78 -8.60 3.34
N LYS A 62 12.67 -9.52 2.94
CA LYS A 62 13.71 -10.08 3.83
C LYS A 62 14.75 -9.02 4.17
N LYS A 63 15.26 -9.02 5.40
CA LYS A 63 16.35 -8.14 5.87
C LYS A 63 17.62 -8.25 5.01
N THR A 64 17.85 -9.38 4.36
CA THR A 64 18.98 -9.58 3.43
C THR A 64 18.98 -8.62 2.24
N PHE A 65 17.87 -7.93 1.98
CA PHE A 65 17.81 -6.83 1.03
C PHE A 65 18.81 -5.72 1.36
N PHE A 66 18.96 -5.37 2.63
CA PHE A 66 19.87 -4.27 3.05
C PHE A 66 21.34 -4.57 2.82
N SER A 67 21.73 -5.84 2.78
CA SER A 67 23.11 -6.27 2.46
C SER A 67 23.34 -6.48 0.95
N SER A 68 22.31 -6.32 0.11
CA SER A 68 22.43 -6.56 -1.32
C SER A 68 23.19 -5.44 -2.02
N LYS A 69 24.08 -5.80 -2.95
CA LYS A 69 24.81 -4.86 -3.82
C LYS A 69 24.04 -4.58 -5.12
N GLY A 70 24.30 -3.42 -5.72
CA GLY A 70 23.75 -3.03 -7.01
C GLY A 70 22.25 -2.70 -7.01
N LEU A 71 21.70 -2.44 -8.18
CA LEU A 71 20.30 -2.05 -8.37
C LEU A 71 19.36 -3.26 -8.31
N ILE A 72 18.17 -3.02 -7.77
CA ILE A 72 17.06 -3.97 -7.82
C ILE A 72 16.41 -3.90 -9.21
N ASN A 73 16.34 -5.02 -9.89
CA ASN A 73 15.78 -5.15 -11.23
C ASN A 73 14.78 -6.33 -11.31
N LYS A 74 14.19 -6.55 -12.48
CA LYS A 74 13.20 -7.63 -12.71
C LYS A 74 13.76 -9.02 -12.43
N LYS A 75 15.08 -9.25 -12.62
CA LYS A 75 15.73 -10.58 -12.47
C LYS A 75 16.01 -10.91 -11.00
N ASN A 76 16.29 -9.90 -10.16
CA ASN A 76 16.72 -10.13 -8.77
C ASN A 76 15.69 -9.78 -7.69
N ILE A 77 14.65 -8.99 -7.98
CA ILE A 77 13.68 -8.50 -7.01
C ILE A 77 13.00 -9.63 -6.20
N THR A 78 12.68 -10.74 -6.85
CA THR A 78 11.96 -11.85 -6.22
C THR A 78 12.76 -12.57 -5.13
N LYS A 79 14.09 -12.48 -5.16
CA LYS A 79 14.98 -13.07 -4.14
C LYS A 79 14.74 -12.49 -2.75
N PHE A 80 14.29 -11.24 -2.70
CA PHE A 80 14.06 -10.50 -1.45
C PHE A 80 12.64 -10.64 -0.92
N ILE A 81 11.69 -11.16 -1.71
CA ILE A 81 10.31 -11.35 -1.26
C ILE A 81 10.21 -12.63 -0.43
N SER A 82 9.74 -12.51 0.80
CA SER A 82 9.45 -13.63 1.67
C SER A 82 7.99 -14.09 1.52
N HIS A 83 7.05 -13.15 1.66
CA HIS A 83 5.61 -13.40 1.60
C HIS A 83 4.91 -12.28 0.83
N MET A 84 3.67 -12.58 0.42
CA MET A 84 2.73 -11.61 -0.13
C MET A 84 1.36 -11.80 0.49
N ALA A 85 0.57 -10.73 0.52
CA ALA A 85 -0.78 -10.72 1.08
C ALA A 85 -1.62 -9.62 0.44
N PRO A 86 -2.96 -9.75 0.44
CA PRO A 86 -3.82 -8.59 0.23
C PRO A 86 -3.77 -7.71 1.48
N CYS A 87 -3.83 -6.41 1.32
CA CYS A 87 -3.98 -5.50 2.44
C CYS A 87 -5.05 -4.43 2.17
N ILE A 88 -5.56 -3.86 3.24
CA ILE A 88 -6.37 -2.64 3.25
C ILE A 88 -5.52 -1.52 3.80
N GLU A 89 -5.44 -0.41 3.07
CA GLU A 89 -5.01 0.88 3.60
C GLU A 89 -6.25 1.75 3.86
N VAL A 90 -6.35 2.31 5.06
CA VAL A 90 -7.27 3.40 5.35
C VAL A 90 -6.51 4.69 5.16
N VAL A 91 -6.99 5.53 4.27
CA VAL A 91 -6.34 6.78 3.87
C VAL A 91 -7.08 8.01 4.39
N GLY A 92 -6.31 9.05 4.68
CA GLY A 92 -6.86 10.31 5.16
C GLY A 92 -5.75 11.34 5.32
N TYR A 93 -6.16 12.56 5.65
CA TYR A 93 -5.24 13.67 5.82
C TYR A 93 -5.20 14.11 7.28
N ARG A 94 -4.07 14.61 7.73
CA ARG A 94 -3.89 15.19 9.07
C ARG A 94 -4.21 16.66 9.12
N GLN A 95 -4.38 17.27 7.96
CA GLN A 95 -4.68 18.69 7.80
C GLN A 95 -5.80 18.90 6.77
N LYS A 96 -6.48 20.05 6.84
CA LYS A 96 -7.49 20.44 5.84
C LYS A 96 -6.80 20.65 4.49
N ARG A 97 -7.34 20.04 3.43
CA ARG A 97 -6.82 20.15 2.06
C ARG A 97 -7.91 20.62 1.11
N LYS A 98 -7.53 21.42 0.13
CA LYS A 98 -8.38 21.83 -1.01
C LYS A 98 -8.19 20.94 -2.26
N GLY A 99 -7.47 19.83 -2.12
CA GLY A 99 -7.16 18.90 -3.19
C GLY A 99 -5.69 18.45 -3.17
N ILE A 100 -5.31 17.61 -4.13
CA ILE A 100 -3.94 17.15 -4.32
C ILE A 100 -3.31 18.00 -5.40
N THR A 101 -2.25 18.73 -5.07
CA THR A 101 -1.54 19.63 -5.99
C THR A 101 -0.21 19.08 -6.46
N SER A 102 0.44 18.23 -5.66
CA SER A 102 1.73 17.61 -5.98
C SER A 102 1.95 16.32 -5.17
N PHE A 103 2.91 15.49 -5.58
CA PHE A 103 3.37 14.37 -4.78
C PHE A 103 4.20 14.81 -3.56
N GLY A 104 4.87 15.93 -3.64
CA GLY A 104 5.52 16.54 -2.49
C GLY A 104 4.53 16.86 -1.36
N ASP A 105 3.38 17.42 -1.71
CA ASP A 105 2.29 17.70 -0.79
C ASP A 105 1.73 16.41 -0.15
N LEU A 106 1.54 15.33 -0.93
CA LEU A 106 1.12 14.06 -0.39
C LEU A 106 2.18 13.40 0.51
N SER A 107 3.45 13.42 0.10
CA SER A 107 4.53 12.77 0.84
C SER A 107 4.81 13.47 2.17
N SER A 108 4.60 14.79 2.26
CA SER A 108 4.73 15.56 3.51
C SER A 108 3.75 15.09 4.60
N ASP A 109 2.61 14.51 4.21
CA ASP A 109 1.63 13.88 5.10
C ASP A 109 1.73 12.33 5.07
N PHE A 110 2.93 11.78 4.90
CA PHE A 110 3.19 10.35 4.83
C PHE A 110 2.31 9.62 3.79
N GLY A 111 1.96 10.29 2.69
CA GLY A 111 1.07 9.77 1.66
C GLY A 111 -0.36 9.53 2.13
N GLY A 112 -0.81 10.26 3.15
CA GLY A 112 -2.15 10.11 3.69
C GLY A 112 -2.41 8.81 4.44
N ASN A 113 -1.37 8.04 4.83
CA ASN A 113 -1.59 6.77 5.51
C ASN A 113 -2.15 6.97 6.92
N VAL A 114 -3.22 6.23 7.25
CA VAL A 114 -3.86 6.22 8.58
C VAL A 114 -3.70 4.87 9.24
N LYS A 115 -4.18 3.80 8.62
CA LYS A 115 -4.05 2.42 9.12
C LYS A 115 -3.85 1.45 7.98
N PHE A 116 -3.12 0.37 8.28
CA PHE A 116 -2.91 -0.78 7.40
C PHE A 116 -3.37 -2.05 8.08
N LEU A 117 -4.16 -2.86 7.38
CA LEU A 117 -4.59 -4.19 7.80
C LEU A 117 -4.11 -5.19 6.75
N ILE A 118 -3.39 -6.23 7.19
CA ILE A 118 -2.84 -7.25 6.27
C ILE A 118 -3.65 -8.54 6.44
N GLY A 119 -4.08 -9.11 5.32
CA GLY A 119 -4.71 -10.40 5.24
C GLY A 119 -3.74 -11.56 5.54
N GLN A 120 -4.15 -12.78 5.27
CA GLN A 120 -3.29 -13.94 5.45
C GLN A 120 -2.07 -13.85 4.54
N LYS A 121 -0.88 -13.88 5.15
CA LYS A 121 0.39 -13.93 4.42
C LYS A 121 0.60 -15.30 3.80
N LYS A 122 0.91 -15.34 2.51
CA LYS A 122 1.32 -16.55 1.79
C LYS A 122 2.79 -16.46 1.41
N LYS A 123 3.52 -17.56 1.51
CA LYS A 123 4.90 -17.62 0.96
C LYS A 123 4.88 -17.13 -0.49
N TYR A 124 5.87 -16.36 -0.86
CA TYR A 124 5.96 -15.85 -2.23
C TYR A 124 5.98 -17.02 -3.25
N LYS A 125 5.10 -16.94 -4.21
CA LYS A 125 5.12 -17.80 -5.42
C LYS A 125 5.13 -16.89 -6.64
N LYS A 126 5.88 -17.26 -7.65
CA LYS A 126 5.91 -16.54 -8.93
C LYS A 126 4.55 -16.74 -9.62
N ILE A 127 3.74 -15.69 -9.62
CA ILE A 127 2.44 -15.61 -10.31
C ILE A 127 2.44 -14.37 -11.20
N ASN A 128 1.55 -14.31 -12.18
CA ASN A 128 1.32 -13.09 -12.93
C ASN A 128 0.56 -12.07 -12.07
N ILE A 129 1.28 -11.38 -11.19
CA ILE A 129 0.71 -10.39 -10.27
C ILE A 129 0.25 -9.12 -10.98
N GLY A 130 0.61 -8.89 -12.21
CA GLY A 130 0.30 -7.68 -12.98
C GLY A 130 -1.11 -7.65 -13.57
N ASN A 131 -1.91 -8.72 -13.43
CA ASN A 131 -3.27 -8.77 -13.97
C ASN A 131 -4.18 -9.68 -13.15
N LEU A 132 -4.35 -9.34 -11.87
CA LEU A 132 -5.29 -10.04 -10.98
C LEU A 132 -6.49 -9.15 -10.70
N LYS A 133 -7.69 -9.74 -10.70
CA LYS A 133 -8.91 -9.06 -10.28
C LYS A 133 -8.82 -8.69 -8.80
N ALA A 134 -9.27 -7.49 -8.48
CA ALA A 134 -9.36 -6.99 -7.11
C ALA A 134 -10.74 -6.37 -6.87
N ASN A 135 -11.20 -6.36 -5.65
CA ASN A 135 -12.38 -5.62 -5.26
C ASN A 135 -12.36 -5.25 -3.79
N ILE A 136 -13.19 -4.27 -3.43
CA ILE A 136 -13.57 -3.98 -2.06
C ILE A 136 -15.09 -3.90 -1.97
N GLU A 137 -15.66 -4.44 -0.90
CA GLU A 137 -17.09 -4.44 -0.67
C GLU A 137 -17.45 -4.11 0.79
N ASN A 138 -18.57 -3.41 0.98
CA ASN A 138 -19.28 -3.30 2.24
C ASN A 138 -20.73 -3.72 2.01
N LYS A 139 -21.13 -4.90 2.51
CA LYS A 139 -22.47 -5.45 2.31
C LYS A 139 -23.58 -4.59 2.95
N LYS A 140 -23.28 -3.93 4.07
CA LYS A 140 -24.26 -3.09 4.77
C LYS A 140 -24.69 -1.89 3.93
N THR A 141 -23.74 -1.26 3.24
CA THR A 141 -24.01 -0.10 2.35
C THR A 141 -24.22 -0.50 0.91
N LYS A 142 -24.20 -1.81 0.58
CA LYS A 142 -24.24 -2.34 -0.78
C LYS A 142 -23.12 -1.81 -1.69
N GLN A 143 -22.08 -1.21 -1.12
CA GLN A 143 -20.95 -0.69 -1.87
C GLN A 143 -20.06 -1.83 -2.34
N LYS A 144 -19.74 -1.84 -3.64
CA LYS A 144 -18.78 -2.76 -4.24
C LYS A 144 -18.04 -2.05 -5.36
N ILE A 145 -16.73 -2.01 -5.26
CA ILE A 145 -15.85 -1.43 -6.28
C ILE A 145 -14.89 -2.51 -6.76
N ASN A 146 -14.81 -2.67 -8.06
CA ASN A 146 -13.90 -3.60 -8.71
C ASN A 146 -12.68 -2.87 -9.22
N GLY A 147 -11.56 -3.58 -9.32
CA GLY A 147 -10.30 -3.08 -9.85
C GLY A 147 -9.39 -4.21 -10.28
N ASN A 148 -8.15 -3.87 -10.55
CA ASN A 148 -7.15 -4.81 -11.04
C ASN A 148 -5.76 -4.39 -10.57
N THR A 149 -4.88 -5.35 -10.38
CA THR A 149 -3.49 -5.08 -9.95
C THR A 149 -2.66 -4.33 -10.99
N ASN A 150 -3.06 -4.30 -12.27
CA ASN A 150 -2.39 -3.50 -13.30
C ASN A 150 -2.57 -1.97 -13.10
N ALA A 151 -3.53 -1.55 -12.28
CA ALA A 151 -3.67 -0.14 -11.89
C ALA A 151 -2.49 0.37 -11.06
N VAL A 152 -1.71 -0.56 -10.47
CA VAL A 152 -0.59 -0.25 -9.58
C VAL A 152 0.70 -0.11 -10.40
N TYR A 153 0.99 1.08 -10.90
CA TYR A 153 2.20 1.37 -11.69
C TYR A 153 2.45 0.31 -12.78
N VAL A 154 1.36 -0.07 -13.49
CA VAL A 154 1.27 -1.15 -14.48
C VAL A 154 1.43 -2.56 -13.86
N ASN A 155 2.21 -2.71 -12.80
CA ASN A 155 2.45 -3.98 -12.12
C ASN A 155 2.97 -3.72 -10.69
N PRO A 156 2.40 -4.33 -9.65
CA PRO A 156 2.88 -4.18 -8.27
C PRO A 156 4.38 -4.43 -8.08
N LEU A 157 5.01 -5.29 -8.89
CA LEU A 157 6.47 -5.48 -8.84
C LEU A 157 7.25 -4.26 -9.36
N ASN A 158 6.68 -3.43 -10.24
CA ASN A 158 7.30 -2.17 -10.64
C ASN A 158 7.31 -1.17 -9.47
N SER A 159 6.18 -1.07 -8.77
CA SER A 159 6.06 -0.26 -7.55
C SER A 159 7.03 -0.74 -6.47
N LEU A 160 7.11 -2.05 -6.24
CA LEU A 160 8.08 -2.64 -5.31
C LEU A 160 9.52 -2.30 -5.71
N ARG A 161 9.89 -2.48 -6.99
CA ARG A 161 11.22 -2.17 -7.50
C ARG A 161 11.57 -0.69 -7.31
N PHE A 162 10.62 0.20 -7.58
CA PHE A 162 10.79 1.63 -7.37
C PHE A 162 11.19 1.92 -5.92
N VAL A 163 10.38 1.51 -4.95
CA VAL A 163 10.65 1.84 -3.54
C VAL A 163 11.92 1.19 -3.02
N LEU A 164 12.22 -0.06 -3.41
CA LEU A 164 13.45 -0.73 -2.99
C LEU A 164 14.70 0.03 -3.48
N ASN A 165 14.70 0.53 -4.72
CA ASN A 165 15.81 1.34 -5.22
C ASN A 165 15.90 2.72 -4.54
N LYS A 166 14.77 3.35 -4.22
CA LYS A 166 14.75 4.61 -3.44
C LYS A 166 15.33 4.41 -2.04
N ILE A 167 14.89 3.38 -1.32
CA ILE A 167 15.42 3.01 0.01
C ILE A 167 16.94 2.84 -0.02
N LYS A 168 17.46 2.16 -1.06
CA LYS A 168 18.93 2.01 -1.24
C LYS A 168 19.62 3.34 -1.48
N LYS A 169 19.08 4.16 -2.39
CA LYS A 169 19.60 5.50 -2.68
C LYS A 169 19.65 6.37 -1.42
N ASP A 170 18.60 6.31 -0.62
CA ASP A 170 18.45 7.10 0.61
C ASP A 170 19.20 6.46 1.82
N LYS A 171 19.93 5.36 1.59
CA LYS A 171 20.71 4.64 2.61
C LYS A 171 19.89 4.24 3.84
N THR A 172 18.57 4.07 3.66
CA THR A 172 17.66 3.66 4.73
C THR A 172 17.86 2.18 5.06
N ASN A 173 18.09 1.86 6.33
CA ASN A 173 18.25 0.48 6.81
C ASN A 173 17.41 0.26 8.07
N LEU A 174 16.48 -0.68 8.04
CA LEU A 174 15.65 -1.03 9.19
C LEU A 174 16.24 -2.19 10.02
N GLY A 175 17.26 -2.89 9.53
CA GLY A 175 17.92 -4.02 10.22
C GLY A 175 17.03 -5.27 10.39
N LYS A 176 15.83 -5.30 9.82
CA LYS A 176 14.82 -6.37 9.97
C LYS A 176 14.01 -6.55 8.70
N ASP A 177 13.22 -7.63 8.65
CA ASP A 177 12.21 -7.82 7.61
C ASP A 177 11.19 -6.68 7.70
N PHE A 178 10.69 -6.22 6.54
CA PHE A 178 9.79 -5.07 6.48
C PHE A 178 8.72 -5.24 5.41
N TYR A 179 7.63 -4.51 5.59
CA TYR A 179 6.52 -4.53 4.65
C TYR A 179 6.69 -3.46 3.56
N VAL A 180 6.21 -3.78 2.36
CA VAL A 180 5.99 -2.82 1.28
C VAL A 180 4.55 -2.92 0.80
N PHE A 181 3.84 -1.80 0.86
CA PHE A 181 2.49 -1.60 0.35
C PHE A 181 2.61 -0.89 -0.99
N THR A 182 2.05 -1.49 -2.04
CA THR A 182 2.45 -1.14 -3.41
C THR A 182 1.57 -0.13 -4.13
N GLY A 183 0.49 0.32 -3.50
CA GLY A 183 -0.49 1.24 -4.08
C GLY A 183 -1.81 0.55 -4.43
N SER A 184 -2.84 1.36 -4.61
CA SER A 184 -4.21 0.89 -4.73
C SER A 184 -4.52 0.17 -6.03
N THR A 185 -5.20 -0.99 -5.91
CA THR A 185 -5.74 -1.76 -7.04
C THR A 185 -7.14 -1.31 -7.45
N VAL A 186 -7.80 -0.49 -6.63
CA VAL A 186 -9.21 -0.04 -6.80
C VAL A 186 -9.35 1.49 -6.77
N GLY A 187 -8.24 2.22 -6.60
CA GLY A 187 -8.26 3.66 -6.29
C GLY A 187 -8.66 3.94 -4.84
N VAL A 188 -8.78 5.21 -4.49
CA VAL A 188 -9.31 5.62 -3.18
C VAL A 188 -10.84 5.47 -3.21
N VAL A 189 -11.37 4.53 -2.46
CA VAL A 189 -12.81 4.26 -2.37
C VAL A 189 -13.38 5.03 -1.18
N PRO A 190 -14.33 5.97 -1.39
CA PRO A 190 -14.96 6.69 -0.29
C PRO A 190 -15.65 5.73 0.70
N ILE A 191 -15.56 6.02 1.98
CA ILE A 191 -16.25 5.26 3.03
C ILE A 191 -17.69 5.79 3.13
N LEU A 192 -18.64 5.09 2.52
CA LEU A 192 -20.06 5.49 2.50
C LEU A 192 -20.78 5.19 3.82
N GLY A 193 -20.20 4.42 4.72
CA GLY A 193 -20.80 4.12 6.03
C GLY A 193 -19.99 3.15 6.86
N LYS A 194 -20.39 3.04 8.11
CA LYS A 194 -19.78 2.10 9.08
C LYS A 194 -20.12 0.65 8.71
N GLY A 195 -19.24 -0.27 9.09
CA GLY A 195 -19.44 -1.70 8.87
C GLY A 195 -18.19 -2.45 8.48
N LEU A 196 -18.39 -3.67 8.03
CA LEU A 196 -17.32 -4.56 7.58
C LEU A 196 -17.00 -4.31 6.11
N TYR A 197 -15.79 -3.83 5.86
CA TYR A 197 -15.20 -3.77 4.53
C TYR A 197 -14.33 -5.00 4.29
N THR A 198 -14.54 -5.65 3.14
CA THR A 198 -13.76 -6.82 2.71
C THR A 198 -13.07 -6.52 1.40
N GLY A 199 -11.74 -6.44 1.43
CA GLY A 199 -10.90 -6.36 0.23
C GLY A 199 -10.51 -7.76 -0.23
N LYS A 200 -10.54 -8.02 -1.55
CA LYS A 200 -10.10 -9.29 -2.14
C LYS A 200 -9.15 -9.02 -3.30
N ILE A 201 -8.13 -9.86 -3.41
CA ILE A 201 -7.27 -9.93 -4.60
C ILE A 201 -7.22 -11.40 -5.01
N GLU A 202 -7.52 -11.64 -6.28
CA GLU A 202 -7.47 -12.97 -6.89
C GLU A 202 -6.15 -13.67 -6.56
N LYS A 203 -6.18 -14.97 -6.24
CA LYS A 203 -5.03 -15.80 -5.84
C LYS A 203 -4.34 -15.41 -4.52
N LEU A 204 -4.47 -14.17 -4.05
CA LEU A 204 -3.90 -13.75 -2.76
C LEU A 204 -4.85 -13.99 -1.59
N GLY A 205 -6.16 -13.85 -1.79
CA GLY A 205 -7.17 -14.03 -0.75
C GLY A 205 -7.84 -12.72 -0.34
N SER A 206 -8.26 -12.63 0.92
CA SER A 206 -9.03 -11.49 1.41
C SER A 206 -8.42 -10.86 2.68
N VAL A 207 -8.82 -9.62 2.91
CA VAL A 207 -8.50 -8.83 4.10
C VAL A 207 -9.74 -8.07 4.55
N LYS A 208 -9.91 -7.87 5.85
CA LYS A 208 -11.10 -7.27 6.46
C LYS A 208 -10.74 -6.09 7.34
N ALA A 209 -11.58 -5.05 7.33
CA ALA A 209 -11.52 -3.91 8.24
C ALA A 209 -12.93 -3.59 8.74
N ILE A 210 -13.09 -3.37 10.04
CA ILE A 210 -14.37 -2.92 10.63
C ILE A 210 -14.28 -1.42 10.82
N ILE A 211 -15.01 -0.66 10.00
CA ILE A 211 -15.09 0.81 10.11
C ILE A 211 -16.18 1.19 11.11
N SER A 212 -15.83 2.10 12.06
CA SER A 212 -16.75 2.51 13.15
C SER A 212 -16.67 4.00 13.47
#